data_cd588496a757e2963b1ba36e6651f2cb
#
_entry.id   cd588496a757e2963b1ba36e6651f2cb
#
_cell.length_a   1.000
_cell.length_b   1.000
_cell.length_c   1.000
_cell.angle_alpha   90.00
_cell.angle_beta   90.00
_cell.angle_gamma   90.00
#
_symmetry.space_group_name_H-M   'P 1'
#
loop_
_entity.id
_entity.type
_entity.pdbx_description
1 polymer ?
#
loop_
_entity_poly.entity_id
_entity_poly.type
_entity_poly.pdbx_seq_one_letter_code
_entity_poly.pdbx_strand_id
1 'polypeptide(L)'
;MTVREELERQEHRRLNPKAAFADRSKGRPRFEPDREEDVRTCYQRDIDRIVHSKAFRRLMHKTQVFLQPEGDHYRTRMTHTLEVSRIASTITRALGLNEDLAEAIAMGHDLGHTPFGHAGEVALSECWGHPFRHNEQSLRVVDYLEKDGHGLNLSYEVRDGILCHTGDKYPDTLEGLIVRRSDQIAYVNHDIDDAIRAGILTNEDIPRAISDVLGHDHSQRINTLVCDIIRTSTKAGTVCLTPQVETALKDLRSFMFERVYRNPVAKGEETKARAMLQRLYEYYIAHPEALPEDFHPQLSFDGLGRTVCDYIAGMTDNYAVDKYTEIFIPSGWQVRG
;
A
#
# COMPACT_ATOMS: atom_id res chain seq x y z
N MET A 1 18.32 -32.26 7.78
CA MET A 1 17.05 -31.51 7.57
C MET A 1 17.07 -30.31 8.46
N THR A 2 17.07 -29.13 7.84
CA THR A 2 17.03 -27.84 8.55
C THR A 2 15.62 -27.52 9.04
N VAL A 3 15.50 -26.54 9.94
CA VAL A 3 14.17 -26.06 10.40
C VAL A 3 13.35 -25.52 9.22
N ARG A 4 13.98 -24.79 8.31
CA ARG A 4 13.35 -24.31 7.08
C ARG A 4 12.75 -25.44 6.23
N GLU A 5 13.54 -26.47 5.94
CA GLU A 5 13.08 -27.63 5.15
C GLU A 5 11.90 -28.36 5.81
N GLU A 6 11.83 -28.37 7.17
CA GLU A 6 10.68 -28.92 7.87
C GLU A 6 9.45 -28.04 7.72
N LEU A 7 9.59 -26.71 7.80
CA LEU A 7 8.48 -25.76 7.57
C LEU A 7 7.94 -25.88 6.14
N GLU A 8 8.81 -25.92 5.14
CA GLU A 8 8.43 -26.11 3.73
C GLU A 8 7.69 -27.44 3.52
N ARG A 9 8.12 -28.52 4.19
CA ARG A 9 7.42 -29.80 4.15
C ARG A 9 6.05 -29.74 4.84
N GLN A 10 5.90 -28.96 5.92
CA GLN A 10 4.62 -28.75 6.56
C GLN A 10 3.65 -27.96 5.68
N GLU A 11 4.14 -27.01 4.87
CA GLU A 11 3.32 -26.38 3.83
C GLU A 11 2.68 -27.41 2.92
N HIS A 12 3.47 -28.36 2.36
CA HIS A 12 2.95 -29.42 1.49
C HIS A 12 1.92 -30.35 2.13
N ARG A 13 1.93 -30.48 3.46
CA ARG A 13 0.93 -31.30 4.19
C ARG A 13 -0.36 -30.54 4.49
N ARG A 14 -0.26 -29.23 4.66
CA ARG A 14 -1.35 -28.39 5.19
C ARG A 14 -2.04 -27.57 4.10
N LEU A 15 -1.28 -27.06 3.13
CA LEU A 15 -1.78 -26.10 2.16
C LEU A 15 -2.52 -26.77 1.00
N ASN A 16 -3.41 -26.00 0.39
CA ASN A 16 -4.10 -26.36 -0.84
C ASN A 16 -3.04 -26.56 -1.96
N PRO A 17 -3.22 -27.55 -2.85
CA PRO A 17 -2.31 -27.75 -3.99
C PRO A 17 -2.13 -26.54 -4.91
N LYS A 18 -3.04 -25.56 -4.87
CA LYS A 18 -2.97 -24.29 -5.62
C LYS A 18 -2.24 -23.16 -4.88
N ALA A 19 -1.80 -23.41 -3.64
CA ALA A 19 -1.04 -22.42 -2.87
C ALA A 19 0.34 -22.18 -3.51
N ALA A 20 0.87 -21.00 -3.29
CA ALA A 20 2.26 -20.70 -3.63
C ALA A 20 3.17 -21.25 -2.53
N PHE A 21 3.81 -22.40 -2.78
CA PHE A 21 4.72 -23.05 -1.85
C PHE A 21 6.07 -22.32 -1.80
N ALA A 22 6.62 -22.15 -0.61
CA ALA A 22 7.87 -21.40 -0.41
C ALA A 22 9.08 -22.07 -1.13
N ASP A 23 9.15 -23.41 -1.11
CA ASP A 23 10.20 -24.20 -1.80
C ASP A 23 10.07 -24.19 -3.33
N ARG A 24 8.96 -23.68 -3.88
CA ARG A 24 8.68 -23.54 -5.31
C ARG A 24 8.67 -22.10 -5.79
N SER A 25 9.16 -21.17 -4.97
CA SER A 25 9.30 -19.78 -5.38
C SER A 25 10.15 -19.65 -6.63
N LYS A 26 9.76 -18.76 -7.53
CA LYS A 26 10.55 -18.40 -8.74
C LYS A 26 11.86 -17.67 -8.39
N GLY A 27 12.13 -17.47 -7.10
CA GLY A 27 13.38 -16.93 -6.57
C GLY A 27 13.42 -15.41 -6.47
N ARG A 28 14.62 -14.90 -6.34
CA ARG A 28 14.95 -13.49 -6.06
C ARG A 28 15.72 -12.87 -7.21
N PRO A 29 15.67 -11.54 -7.43
CA PRO A 29 16.47 -10.87 -8.46
C PRO A 29 17.97 -11.13 -8.35
N ARG A 30 18.49 -11.14 -7.12
CA ARG A 30 19.89 -11.47 -6.84
C ARG A 30 19.96 -12.80 -6.09
N PHE A 31 20.85 -13.67 -6.57
CA PHE A 31 21.09 -14.95 -5.91
C PHE A 31 21.56 -14.75 -4.46
N GLU A 32 20.96 -15.50 -3.55
CA GLU A 32 21.38 -15.61 -2.16
C GLU A 32 21.54 -17.10 -1.84
N PRO A 33 22.73 -17.53 -1.38
CA PRO A 33 22.91 -18.92 -0.98
C PRO A 33 22.06 -19.22 0.27
N ASP A 34 21.53 -20.41 0.31
CA ASP A 34 20.87 -20.92 1.50
C ASP A 34 21.87 -21.06 2.64
N ARG A 35 21.46 -20.63 3.83
CA ARG A 35 22.25 -20.77 5.05
C ARG A 35 21.61 -21.84 5.93
N GLU A 36 22.45 -22.72 6.49
CA GLU A 36 21.96 -23.79 7.37
C GLU A 36 21.25 -23.22 8.63
N GLU A 37 21.69 -22.03 9.09
CA GLU A 37 21.11 -21.38 10.25
C GLU A 37 19.79 -20.67 9.96
N ASP A 38 19.36 -20.54 8.70
CA ASP A 38 18.11 -19.86 8.38
C ASP A 38 16.91 -20.76 8.69
N VAL A 39 16.14 -20.34 9.70
CA VAL A 39 14.97 -21.07 10.19
C VAL A 39 13.67 -20.65 9.50
N ARG A 40 13.73 -19.69 8.59
CA ARG A 40 12.56 -19.07 7.94
C ARG A 40 12.42 -19.50 6.49
N THR A 41 11.18 -19.65 6.02
CA THR A 41 10.89 -19.78 4.60
C THR A 41 11.24 -18.50 3.83
N CYS A 42 11.23 -18.55 2.49
CA CYS A 42 11.55 -17.37 1.67
C CYS A 42 10.56 -16.21 1.92
N TYR A 43 9.27 -16.50 2.10
CA TYR A 43 8.23 -15.47 2.34
C TYR A 43 8.34 -14.86 3.75
N GLN A 44 8.63 -15.66 4.77
CA GLN A 44 8.91 -15.14 6.12
C GLN A 44 10.10 -14.20 6.14
N ARG A 45 11.18 -14.51 5.40
CA ARG A 45 12.30 -13.58 5.23
C ARG A 45 11.89 -12.29 4.55
N ASP A 46 10.95 -12.35 3.60
CA ASP A 46 10.47 -11.16 2.91
C ASP A 46 9.64 -10.26 3.82
N ILE A 47 8.80 -10.82 4.69
CA ILE A 47 8.09 -10.06 5.72
C ILE A 47 9.09 -9.27 6.58
N ASP A 48 10.11 -9.94 7.10
CA ASP A 48 11.13 -9.29 7.94
C ASP A 48 11.86 -8.16 7.19
N ARG A 49 12.22 -8.39 5.93
CA ARG A 49 12.90 -7.37 5.10
C ARG A 49 12.04 -6.14 4.90
N ILE A 50 10.74 -6.32 4.67
CA ILE A 50 9.78 -5.24 4.50
C ILE A 50 9.60 -4.48 5.81
N VAL A 51 9.28 -5.17 6.90
CA VAL A 51 8.99 -4.55 8.21
C VAL A 51 10.19 -3.77 8.75
N HIS A 52 11.42 -4.24 8.49
CA HIS A 52 12.64 -3.54 8.89
C HIS A 52 13.10 -2.43 7.93
N SER A 53 12.39 -2.17 6.82
CA SER A 53 12.74 -1.12 5.86
C SER A 53 12.45 0.30 6.39
N LYS A 54 13.13 1.29 5.83
CA LYS A 54 12.84 2.71 6.11
C LYS A 54 11.44 3.09 5.58
N ALA A 55 11.08 2.59 4.41
CA ALA A 55 9.79 2.87 3.77
C ALA A 55 8.61 2.37 4.63
N PHE A 56 8.69 1.18 5.21
CA PHE A 56 7.64 0.65 6.08
C PHE A 56 7.41 1.55 7.31
N ARG A 57 8.48 2.00 7.98
CA ARG A 57 8.36 2.92 9.13
C ARG A 57 7.69 4.25 8.76
N ARG A 58 7.93 4.75 7.53
CA ARG A 58 7.33 6.00 7.04
C ARG A 58 5.81 5.92 6.89
N LEU A 59 5.23 4.72 6.70
CA LEU A 59 3.77 4.53 6.61
C LEU A 59 3.04 5.01 7.88
N MET A 60 3.70 5.03 9.03
CA MET A 60 3.14 5.56 10.28
C MET A 60 2.80 7.06 10.18
N HIS A 61 3.49 7.80 9.32
CA HIS A 61 3.39 9.25 9.19
C HIS A 61 2.89 9.68 7.80
N LYS A 62 2.17 8.80 7.11
CA LYS A 62 1.45 9.10 5.86
C LYS A 62 -0.04 8.91 6.09
N THR A 63 -0.84 9.91 5.75
CA THR A 63 -2.30 9.85 5.87
C THR A 63 -2.92 8.91 4.84
N GLN A 64 -4.10 8.37 5.18
CA GLN A 64 -4.83 7.47 4.28
C GLN A 64 -5.77 8.26 3.37
N VAL A 65 -6.76 8.95 3.91
CA VAL A 65 -7.84 9.61 3.14
C VAL A 65 -7.85 11.11 3.36
N PHE A 66 -7.84 11.57 4.60
CA PHE A 66 -7.92 12.99 4.95
C PHE A 66 -6.57 13.53 5.39
N LEU A 67 -6.21 14.70 4.85
CA LEU A 67 -4.94 15.36 5.15
C LEU A 67 -4.91 15.82 6.60
N GLN A 68 -3.97 15.30 7.38
CA GLN A 68 -3.70 15.69 8.78
C GLN A 68 -4.95 16.06 9.59
N PRO A 69 -5.90 15.13 9.77
CA PRO A 69 -7.04 15.43 10.60
C PRO A 69 -6.58 15.67 12.06
N GLU A 70 -7.17 16.68 12.72
CA GLU A 70 -6.92 16.92 14.14
C GLU A 70 -7.43 15.74 14.98
N GLY A 71 -6.58 15.17 15.85
CA GLY A 71 -6.92 14.10 16.79
C GLY A 71 -6.09 12.82 16.67
N ASP A 72 -6.23 11.93 17.66
CA ASP A 72 -5.40 10.73 17.82
C ASP A 72 -6.00 9.46 17.17
N HIS A 73 -7.18 9.55 16.55
CA HIS A 73 -7.96 8.38 16.12
C HIS A 73 -8.04 8.17 14.61
N TYR A 74 -7.24 8.89 13.83
CA TYR A 74 -7.24 8.73 12.37
C TYR A 74 -6.32 7.60 11.92
N ARG A 75 -6.72 6.94 10.82
CA ARG A 75 -5.93 5.88 10.20
C ARG A 75 -4.72 6.45 9.47
N THR A 76 -3.59 5.83 9.72
CA THR A 76 -2.37 6.00 8.92
C THR A 76 -2.26 4.86 7.91
N ARG A 77 -1.38 4.99 6.92
CA ARG A 77 -1.13 3.91 5.98
C ARG A 77 -0.60 2.66 6.65
N MET A 78 0.11 2.77 7.76
CA MET A 78 0.57 1.62 8.54
C MET A 78 -0.62 0.84 9.14
N THR A 79 -1.59 1.53 9.75
CA THR A 79 -2.77 0.86 10.31
C THR A 79 -3.63 0.22 9.22
N HIS A 80 -3.81 0.90 8.07
CA HIS A 80 -4.45 0.32 6.89
C HIS A 80 -3.73 -0.95 6.43
N THR A 81 -2.41 -0.92 6.27
CA THR A 81 -1.59 -2.07 5.88
C THR A 81 -1.78 -3.26 6.81
N LEU A 82 -1.83 -3.03 8.14
CA LEU A 82 -2.10 -4.08 9.12
C LEU A 82 -3.52 -4.65 9.00
N GLU A 83 -4.52 -3.81 8.75
CA GLU A 83 -5.91 -4.24 8.57
C GLU A 83 -6.07 -5.05 7.27
N VAL A 84 -5.44 -4.63 6.15
CA VAL A 84 -5.36 -5.43 4.91
C VAL A 84 -4.75 -6.79 5.17
N SER A 85 -3.61 -6.83 5.88
CA SER A 85 -2.94 -8.08 6.24
C SER A 85 -3.84 -9.00 7.06
N ARG A 86 -4.61 -8.46 8.02
CA ARG A 86 -5.53 -9.26 8.85
C ARG A 86 -6.69 -9.85 8.05
N ILE A 87 -7.28 -9.07 7.14
CA ILE A 87 -8.33 -9.56 6.23
C ILE A 87 -7.75 -10.64 5.31
N ALA A 88 -6.60 -10.37 4.68
CA ALA A 88 -5.93 -11.31 3.79
C ALA A 88 -5.59 -12.62 4.49
N SER A 89 -4.97 -12.59 5.68
CA SER A 89 -4.64 -13.78 6.46
C SER A 89 -5.88 -14.61 6.81
N THR A 90 -7.02 -13.97 7.15
CA THR A 90 -8.27 -14.66 7.44
C THR A 90 -8.77 -15.45 6.23
N ILE A 91 -8.79 -14.82 5.06
CA ILE A 91 -9.26 -15.45 3.81
C ILE A 91 -8.27 -16.56 3.39
N THR A 92 -6.97 -16.27 3.40
CA THR A 92 -5.89 -17.18 2.99
C THR A 92 -5.91 -18.45 3.84
N ARG A 93 -6.02 -18.30 5.16
CA ARG A 93 -6.13 -19.45 6.10
C ARG A 93 -7.36 -20.31 5.83
N ALA A 94 -8.52 -19.68 5.60
CA ALA A 94 -9.76 -20.40 5.33
C ALA A 94 -9.74 -21.17 4.01
N LEU A 95 -8.96 -20.69 3.01
CA LEU A 95 -8.78 -21.35 1.71
C LEU A 95 -7.60 -22.34 1.68
N GLY A 96 -6.84 -22.45 2.78
CA GLY A 96 -5.65 -23.28 2.88
C GLY A 96 -4.50 -22.84 1.99
N LEU A 97 -4.39 -21.51 1.74
CA LEU A 97 -3.31 -20.93 0.93
C LEU A 97 -2.14 -20.45 1.82
N ASN A 98 -1.07 -19.89 1.23
CA ASN A 98 0.14 -19.51 1.96
C ASN A 98 -0.05 -18.15 2.66
N GLU A 99 -0.22 -18.18 4.00
CA GLU A 99 -0.42 -16.98 4.81
C GLU A 99 0.81 -16.06 4.81
N ASP A 100 2.03 -16.62 4.85
CA ASP A 100 3.27 -15.84 4.88
C ASP A 100 3.44 -15.04 3.58
N LEU A 101 3.07 -15.61 2.42
CA LEU A 101 3.08 -14.87 1.16
C LEU A 101 2.05 -13.73 1.16
N ALA A 102 0.82 -14.00 1.60
CA ALA A 102 -0.21 -12.98 1.66
C ALA A 102 0.18 -11.84 2.60
N GLU A 103 0.77 -12.15 3.76
CA GLU A 103 1.28 -11.17 4.70
C GLU A 103 2.42 -10.34 4.09
N ALA A 104 3.40 -10.96 3.45
CA ALA A 104 4.51 -10.26 2.80
C ALA A 104 4.02 -9.26 1.75
N ILE A 105 3.07 -9.67 0.89
CA ILE A 105 2.47 -8.80 -0.12
C ILE A 105 1.72 -7.64 0.56
N ALA A 106 0.89 -7.94 1.56
CA ALA A 106 0.11 -6.93 2.28
C ALA A 106 1.01 -5.91 2.97
N MET A 107 2.11 -6.33 3.63
CA MET A 107 3.06 -5.41 4.26
C MET A 107 3.81 -4.53 3.25
N GLY A 108 3.96 -4.99 2.00
CA GLY A 108 4.73 -4.30 0.97
C GLY A 108 3.93 -3.44 0.00
N HIS A 109 2.59 -3.62 -0.09
CA HIS A 109 1.81 -3.05 -1.19
C HIS A 109 1.82 -1.51 -1.26
N ASP A 110 1.83 -0.82 -0.11
CA ASP A 110 1.68 0.63 0.01
C ASP A 110 3.00 1.41 0.23
N LEU A 111 4.17 0.74 0.19
CA LEU A 111 5.48 1.35 0.48
C LEU A 111 5.83 2.55 -0.41
N GLY A 112 5.31 2.57 -1.62
CA GLY A 112 5.57 3.60 -2.63
C GLY A 112 4.58 4.76 -2.64
N HIS A 113 3.62 4.82 -1.73
CA HIS A 113 2.72 5.96 -1.67
C HIS A 113 3.44 7.27 -1.40
N THR A 114 2.98 8.31 -2.09
CA THR A 114 3.44 9.69 -1.93
C THR A 114 2.93 10.30 -0.62
N PRO A 115 3.53 11.40 -0.13
CA PRO A 115 2.86 12.27 0.84
C PRO A 115 1.48 12.68 0.31
N PHE A 116 0.52 12.80 1.21
CA PHE A 116 -0.87 13.18 0.88
C PHE A 116 -1.57 12.22 -0.10
N GLY A 117 -1.13 10.98 -0.16
CA GLY A 117 -1.79 9.90 -0.89
C GLY A 117 -1.99 10.20 -2.38
N HIS A 118 -3.24 10.11 -2.85
CA HIS A 118 -3.58 10.28 -4.26
C HIS A 118 -3.32 11.71 -4.79
N ALA A 119 -3.44 12.73 -3.94
CA ALA A 119 -3.12 14.11 -4.32
C ALA A 119 -1.64 14.25 -4.71
N GLY A 120 -0.75 13.55 -4.00
CA GLY A 120 0.67 13.51 -4.32
C GLY A 120 0.99 12.75 -5.61
N GLU A 121 0.30 11.64 -5.90
CA GLU A 121 0.47 10.91 -7.18
C GLU A 121 0.11 11.80 -8.37
N VAL A 122 -1.00 12.54 -8.27
CA VAL A 122 -1.43 13.48 -9.30
C VAL A 122 -0.39 14.59 -9.48
N ALA A 123 0.07 15.19 -8.37
CA ALA A 123 1.09 16.25 -8.42
C ALA A 123 2.37 15.80 -9.11
N LEU A 124 2.91 14.63 -8.72
CA LEU A 124 4.13 14.10 -9.32
C LEU A 124 3.94 13.68 -10.78
N SER A 125 2.78 13.14 -11.14
CA SER A 125 2.47 12.81 -12.54
C SER A 125 2.46 14.04 -13.42
N GLU A 126 1.84 15.13 -12.97
CA GLU A 126 1.78 16.40 -13.71
C GLU A 126 3.17 17.05 -13.87
N CYS A 127 3.97 17.05 -12.80
CA CYS A 127 5.31 17.65 -12.83
C CYS A 127 6.32 16.84 -13.66
N TRP A 128 6.30 15.53 -13.53
CA TRP A 128 7.21 14.64 -14.24
C TRP A 128 6.82 14.43 -15.70
N GLY A 129 5.53 14.66 -16.04
CA GLY A 129 5.00 14.44 -17.38
C GLY A 129 4.76 12.98 -17.75
N HIS A 130 4.82 12.08 -16.77
CA HIS A 130 4.55 10.65 -16.91
C HIS A 130 3.62 10.17 -15.77
N PRO A 131 2.81 9.12 -15.98
CA PRO A 131 2.00 8.56 -14.91
C PRO A 131 2.87 8.12 -13.73
N PHE A 132 2.59 8.64 -12.53
CA PHE A 132 3.18 8.18 -11.29
C PHE A 132 2.14 7.30 -10.57
N ARG A 133 2.49 6.06 -10.28
CA ARG A 133 1.59 5.09 -9.65
C ARG A 133 2.26 4.48 -8.42
N HIS A 134 1.56 4.48 -7.28
CA HIS A 134 2.13 3.98 -6.02
C HIS A 134 2.54 2.51 -6.07
N ASN A 135 1.82 1.66 -6.79
CA ASN A 135 2.16 0.24 -6.92
C ASN A 135 3.47 0.02 -7.69
N GLU A 136 3.70 0.78 -8.77
CA GLU A 136 4.97 0.79 -9.50
C GLU A 136 6.09 1.36 -8.63
N GLN A 137 5.78 2.40 -7.85
CA GLN A 137 6.72 2.97 -6.89
C GLN A 137 7.00 2.03 -5.71
N SER A 138 6.00 1.27 -5.21
CA SER A 138 6.21 0.25 -4.17
C SER A 138 7.18 -0.82 -4.64
N LEU A 139 7.02 -1.31 -5.88
CA LEU A 139 7.98 -2.24 -6.48
C LEU A 139 9.37 -1.60 -6.58
N ARG A 140 9.47 -0.33 -7.02
CA ARG A 140 10.74 0.38 -7.13
C ARG A 140 11.42 0.57 -5.77
N VAL A 141 10.65 0.85 -4.73
CA VAL A 141 11.17 0.94 -3.34
C VAL A 141 11.82 -0.37 -2.93
N VAL A 142 11.15 -1.50 -3.12
CA VAL A 142 11.66 -2.81 -2.67
C VAL A 142 12.75 -3.36 -3.57
N ASP A 143 12.77 -3.01 -4.85
CA ASP A 143 13.77 -3.48 -5.81
C ASP A 143 15.05 -2.65 -5.80
N TYR A 144 14.93 -1.34 -5.52
CA TYR A 144 16.00 -0.40 -5.80
C TYR A 144 16.26 0.63 -4.69
N LEU A 145 15.24 1.35 -4.17
CA LEU A 145 15.47 2.52 -3.34
C LEU A 145 15.91 2.21 -1.91
N GLU A 146 15.47 1.09 -1.34
CA GLU A 146 15.89 0.68 0.00
C GLU A 146 17.34 0.19 0.01
N LYS A 147 17.94 0.20 1.21
CA LYS A 147 19.33 -0.26 1.44
C LYS A 147 20.35 0.37 0.50
N ASP A 148 20.31 1.69 0.42
CA ASP A 148 21.29 2.51 -0.30
C ASP A 148 21.44 2.11 -1.79
N GLY A 149 20.30 1.91 -2.46
CA GLY A 149 20.24 1.55 -3.88
C GLY A 149 20.27 0.04 -4.16
N HIS A 150 20.36 -0.80 -3.13
CA HIS A 150 20.42 -2.25 -3.31
C HIS A 150 19.06 -2.95 -3.27
N GLY A 151 18.01 -2.28 -2.77
CA GLY A 151 16.69 -2.86 -2.59
C GLY A 151 16.65 -4.01 -1.58
N LEU A 152 15.46 -4.55 -1.35
CA LEU A 152 15.22 -5.59 -0.34
C LEU A 152 15.48 -7.01 -0.85
N ASN A 153 15.61 -7.21 -2.16
CA ASN A 153 15.81 -8.51 -2.80
C ASN A 153 14.71 -9.52 -2.43
N LEU A 154 13.44 -9.14 -2.64
CA LEU A 154 12.27 -9.96 -2.33
C LEU A 154 12.06 -11.06 -3.37
N SER A 155 11.31 -12.10 -3.02
CA SER A 155 10.90 -13.16 -3.93
C SER A 155 9.99 -12.64 -5.04
N TYR A 156 9.94 -13.35 -6.16
CA TYR A 156 9.14 -12.98 -7.32
C TYR A 156 7.66 -12.79 -6.96
N GLU A 157 7.09 -13.73 -6.21
CA GLU A 157 5.66 -13.76 -5.86
C GLU A 157 5.27 -12.56 -4.99
N VAL A 158 6.14 -12.13 -4.08
CA VAL A 158 5.92 -10.93 -3.27
C VAL A 158 5.98 -9.68 -4.13
N ARG A 159 6.98 -9.57 -5.02
CA ARG A 159 7.15 -8.44 -5.94
C ARG A 159 5.99 -8.31 -6.92
N ASP A 160 5.56 -9.44 -7.50
CA ASP A 160 4.40 -9.52 -8.40
C ASP A 160 3.12 -9.10 -7.67
N GLY A 161 2.89 -9.60 -6.46
CA GLY A 161 1.76 -9.23 -5.62
C GLY A 161 1.74 -7.75 -5.27
N ILE A 162 2.89 -7.16 -4.92
CA ILE A 162 3.04 -5.71 -4.67
C ILE A 162 2.69 -4.90 -5.93
N LEU A 163 3.23 -5.27 -7.09
CA LEU A 163 2.95 -4.55 -8.34
C LEU A 163 1.49 -4.65 -8.76
N CYS A 164 0.89 -5.82 -8.60
CA CYS A 164 -0.42 -6.15 -9.16
C CYS A 164 -1.56 -6.05 -8.14
N HIS A 165 -1.34 -5.49 -6.92
CA HIS A 165 -2.42 -5.31 -5.95
C HIS A 165 -3.48 -4.32 -6.43
N THR A 166 -3.14 -3.43 -7.37
CA THR A 166 -4.05 -2.48 -8.02
C THR A 166 -3.75 -2.37 -9.52
N GLY A 167 -4.54 -1.57 -10.26
CA GLY A 167 -4.39 -1.37 -11.71
C GLY A 167 -4.96 -2.52 -12.54
N ASP A 168 -4.54 -2.60 -13.81
CA ASP A 168 -5.15 -3.50 -14.82
C ASP A 168 -4.54 -4.91 -14.81
N LYS A 169 -3.33 -5.07 -14.27
CA LYS A 169 -2.66 -6.37 -14.16
C LYS A 169 -3.13 -7.13 -12.93
N TYR A 170 -3.21 -8.44 -13.05
CA TYR A 170 -3.53 -9.34 -11.96
C TYR A 170 -2.29 -10.10 -11.50
N PRO A 171 -2.13 -10.38 -10.20
CA PRO A 171 -1.02 -11.16 -9.72
C PRO A 171 -1.12 -12.63 -10.15
N ASP A 172 0.03 -13.28 -10.30
CA ASP A 172 0.13 -14.70 -10.72
C ASP A 172 -0.39 -15.68 -9.65
N THR A 173 -0.42 -15.27 -8.37
CA THR A 173 -0.78 -16.14 -7.23
C THR A 173 -2.18 -15.85 -6.70
N LEU A 174 -2.83 -16.86 -6.12
CA LEU A 174 -4.11 -16.69 -5.44
C LEU A 174 -3.96 -15.81 -4.19
N GLU A 175 -2.84 -15.90 -3.49
CA GLU A 175 -2.49 -15.05 -2.35
C GLU A 175 -2.44 -13.57 -2.75
N GLY A 176 -1.80 -13.26 -3.87
CA GLY A 176 -1.79 -11.90 -4.41
C GLY A 176 -3.19 -11.40 -4.77
N LEU A 177 -4.03 -12.25 -5.37
CA LEU A 177 -5.44 -11.92 -5.62
C LEU A 177 -6.22 -11.67 -4.33
N ILE A 178 -5.96 -12.42 -3.27
CA ILE A 178 -6.58 -12.21 -1.95
C ILE A 178 -6.16 -10.86 -1.39
N VAL A 179 -4.87 -10.50 -1.44
CA VAL A 179 -4.41 -9.20 -0.95
C VAL A 179 -5.06 -8.07 -1.73
N ARG A 180 -5.14 -8.16 -3.05
CA ARG A 180 -5.85 -7.19 -3.90
C ARG A 180 -7.31 -7.00 -3.49
N ARG A 181 -8.02 -8.09 -3.16
CA ARG A 181 -9.41 -8.01 -2.68
C ARG A 181 -9.49 -7.49 -1.25
N SER A 182 -8.55 -7.86 -0.39
CA SER A 182 -8.49 -7.41 0.99
C SER A 182 -8.23 -5.91 1.09
N ASP A 183 -7.36 -5.37 0.23
CA ASP A 183 -7.14 -3.94 0.11
C ASP A 183 -8.42 -3.20 -0.30
N GLN A 184 -9.14 -3.69 -1.32
CA GLN A 184 -10.42 -3.12 -1.74
C GLN A 184 -11.48 -3.13 -0.61
N ILE A 185 -11.54 -4.19 0.18
CA ILE A 185 -12.46 -4.33 1.33
C ILE A 185 -12.07 -3.34 2.43
N ALA A 186 -10.79 -3.32 2.80
CA ALA A 186 -10.26 -2.44 3.82
C ALA A 186 -10.50 -0.97 3.45
N TYR A 187 -10.02 -0.55 2.29
CA TYR A 187 -10.10 0.80 1.78
C TYR A 187 -11.53 1.37 1.86
N VAL A 188 -12.51 0.70 1.22
CA VAL A 188 -13.89 1.22 1.18
C VAL A 188 -14.50 1.34 2.59
N ASN A 189 -14.27 0.35 3.47
CA ASN A 189 -14.84 0.37 4.81
C ASN A 189 -14.18 1.40 5.72
N HIS A 190 -12.88 1.60 5.57
CA HIS A 190 -12.13 2.59 6.35
C HIS A 190 -12.52 4.01 5.96
N ASP A 191 -12.66 4.27 4.67
CA ASP A 191 -13.04 5.57 4.17
C ASP A 191 -14.45 5.98 4.59
N ILE A 192 -15.37 5.01 4.71
CA ILE A 192 -16.70 5.25 5.27
C ILE A 192 -16.59 5.68 6.74
N ASP A 193 -15.83 4.96 7.56
CA ASP A 193 -15.67 5.29 8.97
C ASP A 193 -15.05 6.67 9.16
N ASP A 194 -14.02 6.99 8.37
CA ASP A 194 -13.35 8.28 8.45
C ASP A 194 -14.24 9.41 7.95
N ALA A 195 -15.06 9.17 6.90
CA ALA A 195 -16.06 10.14 6.43
C ALA A 195 -17.17 10.38 7.45
N ILE A 196 -17.61 9.35 8.19
CA ILE A 196 -18.59 9.50 9.27
C ILE A 196 -17.98 10.32 10.42
N ARG A 197 -16.75 10.05 10.83
CA ARG A 197 -16.05 10.84 11.86
C ARG A 197 -15.87 12.30 11.46
N ALA A 198 -15.57 12.55 10.18
CA ALA A 198 -15.45 13.88 9.63
C ALA A 198 -16.80 14.60 9.47
N GLY A 199 -17.94 13.95 9.78
CA GLY A 199 -19.28 14.50 9.61
C GLY A 199 -19.70 14.70 8.15
N ILE A 200 -19.03 14.03 7.21
CA ILE A 200 -19.32 14.07 5.77
C ILE A 200 -20.45 13.11 5.41
N LEU A 201 -20.53 11.95 6.10
CA LEU A 201 -21.53 10.91 5.92
C LEU A 201 -22.13 10.47 7.26
N THR A 202 -23.29 9.81 7.16
CA THR A 202 -23.87 8.95 8.20
C THR A 202 -24.08 7.55 7.63
N ASN A 203 -24.31 6.54 8.45
CA ASN A 203 -24.63 5.19 7.95
C ASN A 203 -25.92 5.15 7.14
N GLU A 204 -26.87 6.05 7.42
CA GLU A 204 -28.15 6.18 6.77
C GLU A 204 -28.06 6.75 5.36
N ASP A 205 -26.94 7.46 5.03
CA ASP A 205 -26.68 7.98 3.68
C ASP A 205 -26.33 6.89 2.68
N ILE A 206 -25.87 5.72 3.16
CA ILE A 206 -25.54 4.59 2.28
C ILE A 206 -26.84 4.01 1.73
N PRO A 207 -27.01 3.93 0.37
CA PRO A 207 -28.23 3.42 -0.24
C PRO A 207 -28.62 2.03 0.30
N ARG A 208 -29.91 1.86 0.64
CA ARG A 208 -30.43 0.59 1.20
C ARG A 208 -30.13 -0.62 0.30
N ALA A 209 -30.18 -0.45 -1.00
CA ALA A 209 -29.84 -1.51 -1.95
C ALA A 209 -28.41 -2.05 -1.75
N ILE A 210 -27.49 -1.24 -1.22
CA ILE A 210 -26.13 -1.64 -0.88
C ILE A 210 -26.07 -2.22 0.52
N SER A 211 -26.62 -1.52 1.52
CA SER A 211 -26.55 -1.92 2.93
C SER A 211 -27.32 -3.21 3.22
N ASP A 212 -28.41 -3.48 2.53
CA ASP A 212 -29.18 -4.74 2.65
C ASP A 212 -28.36 -5.95 2.16
N VAL A 213 -27.41 -5.75 1.24
CA VAL A 213 -26.53 -6.82 0.72
C VAL A 213 -25.25 -6.93 1.53
N LEU A 214 -24.58 -5.81 1.80
CA LEU A 214 -23.25 -5.81 2.43
C LEU A 214 -23.29 -5.76 3.95
N GLY A 215 -24.34 -5.17 4.54
CA GLY A 215 -24.47 -4.93 5.97
C GLY A 215 -24.57 -3.44 6.30
N HIS A 216 -25.16 -3.14 7.46
CA HIS A 216 -25.53 -1.78 7.89
C HIS A 216 -24.43 -1.09 8.69
N ASP A 217 -23.42 -1.82 9.16
CA ASP A 217 -22.28 -1.28 9.90
C ASP A 217 -20.94 -1.83 9.36
N HIS A 218 -19.83 -1.27 9.84
CA HIS A 218 -18.49 -1.63 9.44
C HIS A 218 -18.19 -3.13 9.61
N SER A 219 -18.55 -3.68 10.78
CA SER A 219 -18.28 -5.10 11.09
C SER A 219 -19.06 -6.05 10.19
N GLN A 220 -20.34 -5.75 9.96
CA GLN A 220 -21.20 -6.55 9.08
C GLN A 220 -20.70 -6.50 7.64
N ARG A 221 -20.31 -5.33 7.13
CA ARG A 221 -19.79 -5.20 5.77
C ARG A 221 -18.53 -6.03 5.55
N ILE A 222 -17.55 -5.93 6.45
CA ILE A 222 -16.31 -6.72 6.35
C ILE A 222 -16.63 -8.20 6.44
N ASN A 223 -17.45 -8.62 7.42
CA ASN A 223 -17.80 -10.02 7.59
C ASN A 223 -18.52 -10.60 6.37
N THR A 224 -19.47 -9.87 5.79
CA THR A 224 -20.19 -10.30 4.58
C THR A 224 -19.20 -10.51 3.42
N LEU A 225 -18.33 -9.54 3.14
CA LEU A 225 -17.36 -9.61 2.05
C LEU A 225 -16.37 -10.76 2.25
N VAL A 226 -15.80 -10.90 3.44
CA VAL A 226 -14.86 -11.99 3.77
C VAL A 226 -15.52 -13.37 3.66
N CYS A 227 -16.71 -13.54 4.22
CA CYS A 227 -17.44 -14.82 4.16
C CYS A 227 -17.86 -15.16 2.72
N ASP A 228 -18.27 -14.18 1.93
CA ASP A 228 -18.66 -14.41 0.54
C ASP A 228 -17.46 -14.82 -0.32
N ILE A 229 -16.31 -14.13 -0.18
CA ILE A 229 -15.06 -14.54 -0.85
C ILE A 229 -14.70 -15.98 -0.50
N ILE A 230 -14.68 -16.35 0.79
CA ILE A 230 -14.30 -17.70 1.22
C ILE A 230 -15.22 -18.74 0.60
N ARG A 231 -16.55 -18.57 0.73
CA ARG A 231 -17.54 -19.54 0.25
C ARG A 231 -17.51 -19.69 -1.28
N THR A 232 -17.38 -18.59 -1.99
CA THR A 232 -17.44 -18.57 -3.46
C THR A 232 -16.14 -19.09 -4.04
N SER A 233 -14.98 -18.64 -3.51
CA SER A 233 -13.67 -19.06 -3.98
C SER A 233 -13.39 -20.54 -3.75
N THR A 234 -13.86 -21.11 -2.64
CA THR A 234 -13.76 -22.57 -2.37
C THR A 234 -14.41 -23.39 -3.49
N LYS A 235 -15.54 -22.93 -4.02
CA LYS A 235 -16.27 -23.63 -5.11
C LYS A 235 -15.67 -23.34 -6.50
N ALA A 236 -15.28 -22.11 -6.74
CA ALA A 236 -14.77 -21.66 -8.04
C ALA A 236 -13.31 -22.07 -8.29
N GLY A 237 -12.54 -22.32 -7.23
CA GLY A 237 -11.11 -22.60 -7.33
C GLY A 237 -10.26 -21.40 -7.78
N THR A 238 -10.80 -20.19 -7.68
CA THR A 238 -10.15 -18.89 -7.87
C THR A 238 -10.76 -17.87 -6.92
N VAL A 239 -10.12 -16.72 -6.71
CA VAL A 239 -10.59 -15.69 -5.78
C VAL A 239 -11.69 -14.86 -6.43
N CYS A 240 -12.92 -14.96 -5.92
CA CYS A 240 -14.07 -14.24 -6.45
C CYS A 240 -15.16 -13.99 -5.38
N LEU A 241 -16.02 -13.04 -5.66
CA LEU A 241 -17.27 -12.77 -4.94
C LEU A 241 -18.46 -13.33 -5.74
N THR A 242 -19.61 -13.50 -5.07
CA THR A 242 -20.87 -13.71 -5.80
C THR A 242 -21.21 -12.47 -6.63
N PRO A 243 -21.91 -12.60 -7.79
CA PRO A 243 -22.26 -11.45 -8.61
C PRO A 243 -23.02 -10.35 -7.86
N GLN A 244 -23.89 -10.73 -6.93
CA GLN A 244 -24.66 -9.79 -6.12
C GLN A 244 -23.75 -8.96 -5.21
N VAL A 245 -22.83 -9.59 -4.49
CA VAL A 245 -21.92 -8.93 -3.56
C VAL A 245 -20.87 -8.10 -4.33
N GLU A 246 -20.38 -8.60 -5.47
CA GLU A 246 -19.47 -7.86 -6.35
C GLU A 246 -20.13 -6.58 -6.89
N THR A 247 -21.40 -6.64 -7.29
CA THR A 247 -22.16 -5.47 -7.75
C THR A 247 -22.34 -4.47 -6.62
N ALA A 248 -22.79 -4.93 -5.45
CA ALA A 248 -22.98 -4.05 -4.28
C ALA A 248 -21.67 -3.38 -3.83
N LEU A 249 -20.52 -4.07 -3.92
CA LEU A 249 -19.22 -3.50 -3.61
C LEU A 249 -18.81 -2.43 -4.64
N LYS A 250 -19.07 -2.65 -5.92
CA LYS A 250 -18.85 -1.64 -6.97
C LYS A 250 -19.71 -0.41 -6.78
N ASP A 251 -21.00 -0.60 -6.47
CA ASP A 251 -21.94 0.47 -6.21
C ASP A 251 -21.53 1.28 -4.97
N LEU A 252 -21.06 0.62 -3.91
CA LEU A 252 -20.54 1.27 -2.73
C LEU A 252 -19.30 2.13 -3.05
N ARG A 253 -18.38 1.63 -3.87
CA ARG A 253 -17.21 2.40 -4.32
C ARG A 253 -17.62 3.63 -5.15
N SER A 254 -18.59 3.48 -6.03
CA SER A 254 -19.12 4.59 -6.82
C SER A 254 -19.78 5.64 -5.94
N PHE A 255 -20.57 5.22 -4.96
CA PHE A 255 -21.17 6.08 -3.96
C PHE A 255 -20.11 6.89 -3.18
N MET A 256 -19.06 6.21 -2.70
CA MET A 256 -17.95 6.86 -1.99
C MET A 256 -17.22 7.88 -2.88
N PHE A 257 -17.02 7.53 -4.15
CA PHE A 257 -16.37 8.44 -5.08
C PHE A 257 -17.16 9.74 -5.26
N GLU A 258 -18.48 9.66 -5.36
CA GLU A 258 -19.33 10.83 -5.58
C GLU A 258 -19.52 11.67 -4.29
N ARG A 259 -19.69 11.01 -3.15
CA ARG A 259 -20.10 11.68 -1.90
C ARG A 259 -18.93 12.12 -1.04
N VAL A 260 -17.81 11.38 -1.07
CA VAL A 260 -16.65 11.62 -0.21
C VAL A 260 -15.49 12.23 -1.00
N TYR A 261 -15.00 11.54 -2.03
CA TYR A 261 -13.78 11.98 -2.73
C TYR A 261 -13.99 13.22 -3.62
N ARG A 262 -15.23 13.54 -3.98
CA ARG A 262 -15.59 14.79 -4.68
C ARG A 262 -16.06 15.91 -3.74
N ASN A 263 -16.05 15.69 -2.43
CA ASN A 263 -16.51 16.69 -1.48
C ASN A 263 -15.61 17.94 -1.55
N PRO A 264 -16.19 19.16 -1.68
CA PRO A 264 -15.40 20.41 -1.80
C PRO A 264 -14.48 20.69 -0.62
N VAL A 265 -14.86 20.28 0.60
CA VAL A 265 -14.05 20.48 1.82
C VAL A 265 -12.77 19.65 1.75
N ALA A 266 -12.86 18.36 1.41
CA ALA A 266 -11.70 17.50 1.23
C ALA A 266 -10.81 17.99 0.07
N LYS A 267 -11.41 18.43 -1.05
CA LYS A 267 -10.68 18.94 -2.22
C LYS A 267 -9.92 20.23 -1.98
N GLY A 268 -10.36 21.08 -1.07
CA GLY A 268 -9.66 22.32 -0.75
C GLY A 268 -8.24 22.06 -0.24
N GLU A 269 -8.09 21.13 0.69
CA GLU A 269 -6.79 20.78 1.27
C GLU A 269 -5.93 19.94 0.27
N GLU A 270 -6.54 19.04 -0.50
CA GLU A 270 -5.84 18.33 -1.58
C GLU A 270 -5.19 19.28 -2.59
N THR A 271 -5.90 20.37 -2.96
CA THR A 271 -5.38 21.37 -3.90
C THR A 271 -4.15 22.08 -3.33
N LYS A 272 -4.16 22.41 -2.03
CA LYS A 272 -2.99 23.01 -1.35
C LYS A 272 -1.82 22.03 -1.30
N ALA A 273 -2.06 20.77 -0.95
CA ALA A 273 -1.04 19.73 -0.91
C ALA A 273 -0.40 19.50 -2.29
N ARG A 274 -1.22 19.45 -3.36
CA ARG A 274 -0.72 19.35 -4.74
C ARG A 274 0.17 20.54 -5.10
N ALA A 275 -0.29 21.77 -4.87
CA ALA A 275 0.49 22.96 -5.17
C ALA A 275 1.81 23.01 -4.39
N MET A 276 1.80 22.54 -3.14
CA MET A 276 3.00 22.44 -2.30
C MET A 276 4.01 21.43 -2.88
N LEU A 277 3.56 20.23 -3.25
CA LEU A 277 4.45 19.21 -3.83
C LEU A 277 4.97 19.61 -5.22
N GLN A 278 4.16 20.28 -6.03
CA GLN A 278 4.60 20.83 -7.31
C GLN A 278 5.74 21.84 -7.13
N ARG A 279 5.62 22.76 -6.16
CA ARG A 279 6.68 23.72 -5.83
C ARG A 279 7.95 23.04 -5.30
N LEU A 280 7.82 22.00 -4.48
CA LEU A 280 8.97 21.21 -4.04
C LEU A 280 9.64 20.53 -5.22
N TYR A 281 8.87 19.96 -6.14
CA TYR A 281 9.41 19.35 -7.35
C TYR A 281 10.18 20.36 -8.21
N GLU A 282 9.59 21.51 -8.51
CA GLU A 282 10.22 22.60 -9.27
C GLU A 282 11.51 23.08 -8.61
N TYR A 283 11.52 23.20 -7.28
CA TYR A 283 12.70 23.58 -6.52
C TYR A 283 13.84 22.58 -6.68
N TYR A 284 13.59 21.27 -6.51
CA TYR A 284 14.65 20.26 -6.64
C TYR A 284 15.08 20.02 -8.08
N ILE A 285 14.25 20.32 -9.06
CA ILE A 285 14.66 20.37 -10.49
C ILE A 285 15.63 21.54 -10.73
N ALA A 286 15.36 22.69 -10.13
CA ALA A 286 16.22 23.88 -10.28
C ALA A 286 17.51 23.80 -9.43
N HIS A 287 17.47 23.03 -8.32
CA HIS A 287 18.54 22.88 -7.33
C HIS A 287 18.86 21.42 -7.05
N PRO A 288 19.44 20.67 -8.01
CA PRO A 288 19.77 19.25 -7.82
C PRO A 288 20.74 18.99 -6.66
N GLU A 289 21.59 19.97 -6.35
CA GLU A 289 22.55 19.94 -5.25
C GLU A 289 21.88 19.95 -3.87
N ALA A 290 20.60 20.33 -3.79
CA ALA A 290 19.82 20.29 -2.56
C ALA A 290 19.22 18.90 -2.27
N LEU A 291 19.31 17.96 -3.19
CA LEU A 291 18.93 16.56 -2.96
C LEU A 291 19.90 15.92 -1.96
N PRO A 292 19.42 15.02 -1.06
CA PRO A 292 20.31 14.26 -0.19
C PRO A 292 21.33 13.43 -0.97
N GLU A 293 22.51 13.27 -0.40
CA GLU A 293 23.63 12.53 -1.04
C GLU A 293 23.25 11.11 -1.48
N ASP A 294 22.37 10.45 -0.72
CA ASP A 294 21.87 9.10 -1.03
C ASP A 294 21.16 9.02 -2.40
N PHE A 295 20.68 10.15 -2.94
CA PHE A 295 19.98 10.23 -4.23
C PHE A 295 20.92 10.62 -5.40
N HIS A 296 22.13 11.07 -5.14
CA HIS A 296 23.05 11.49 -6.20
C HIS A 296 23.46 10.37 -7.18
N PRO A 297 23.69 9.12 -6.76
CA PRO A 297 23.98 8.04 -7.69
C PRO A 297 22.85 7.81 -8.70
N GLN A 298 21.59 8.00 -8.29
CA GLN A 298 20.40 7.76 -9.13
C GLN A 298 20.28 8.78 -10.27
N LEU A 299 20.80 9.99 -10.11
CA LEU A 299 20.79 11.03 -11.14
C LEU A 299 21.40 10.54 -12.47
N SER A 300 22.42 9.68 -12.39
CA SER A 300 23.13 9.16 -13.56
C SER A 300 22.36 8.09 -14.33
N PHE A 301 21.46 7.34 -13.65
CA PHE A 301 20.75 6.19 -14.23
C PHE A 301 19.30 6.53 -14.60
N ASP A 302 18.61 7.26 -13.72
CA ASP A 302 17.17 7.50 -13.84
C ASP A 302 16.84 8.90 -14.36
N GLY A 303 17.82 9.79 -14.32
CA GLY A 303 17.65 11.20 -14.65
C GLY A 303 17.01 12.01 -13.51
N LEU A 304 17.18 13.33 -13.60
CA LEU A 304 16.81 14.25 -12.53
C LEU A 304 15.32 14.19 -12.17
N GLY A 305 14.43 14.23 -13.16
CA GLY A 305 12.98 14.25 -12.92
C GLY A 305 12.49 13.02 -12.14
N ARG A 306 12.98 11.83 -12.48
CA ARG A 306 12.61 10.58 -11.76
C ARG A 306 13.19 10.55 -10.35
N THR A 307 14.45 10.96 -10.20
CA THR A 307 15.11 11.03 -8.88
C THR A 307 14.38 11.98 -7.93
N VAL A 308 13.93 13.14 -8.42
CA VAL A 308 13.11 14.07 -7.63
C VAL A 308 11.77 13.45 -7.24
N CYS A 309 11.12 12.72 -8.16
CA CYS A 309 9.90 11.95 -7.81
C CYS A 309 10.17 10.95 -6.69
N ASP A 310 11.26 10.18 -6.77
CA ASP A 310 11.61 9.18 -5.75
C ASP A 310 11.86 9.82 -4.39
N TYR A 311 12.56 10.95 -4.36
CA TYR A 311 12.82 11.69 -3.13
C TYR A 311 11.53 12.22 -2.50
N ILE A 312 10.68 12.90 -3.27
CA ILE A 312 9.41 13.45 -2.77
C ILE A 312 8.47 12.32 -2.36
N ALA A 313 8.33 11.26 -3.15
CA ALA A 313 7.49 10.11 -2.81
C ALA A 313 7.95 9.42 -1.51
N GLY A 314 9.25 9.45 -1.22
CA GLY A 314 9.81 8.95 0.03
C GLY A 314 9.54 9.81 1.26
N MET A 315 9.03 11.03 1.13
CA MET A 315 8.71 11.90 2.27
C MET A 315 7.47 11.41 3.02
N THR A 316 7.39 11.71 4.30
CA THR A 316 6.14 11.69 5.06
C THR A 316 5.40 13.01 4.86
N ASP A 317 4.12 13.07 5.22
CA ASP A 317 3.32 14.30 5.08
C ASP A 317 3.94 15.46 5.86
N ASN A 318 4.30 15.21 7.11
CA ASN A 318 4.96 16.23 7.96
C ASN A 318 6.31 16.67 7.39
N TYR A 319 7.13 15.72 6.93
CA TYR A 319 8.43 16.05 6.37
C TYR A 319 8.31 16.90 5.09
N ALA A 320 7.29 16.66 4.26
CA ALA A 320 7.02 17.48 3.08
C ALA A 320 6.61 18.91 3.47
N VAL A 321 5.76 19.08 4.50
CA VAL A 321 5.39 20.39 5.05
C VAL A 321 6.60 21.11 5.63
N ASP A 322 7.44 20.42 6.40
CA ASP A 322 8.63 20.97 7.00
C ASP A 322 9.62 21.45 5.92
N LYS A 323 9.85 20.63 4.89
CA LYS A 323 10.72 21.01 3.76
C LYS A 323 10.16 22.18 2.96
N TYR A 324 8.86 22.21 2.74
CA TYR A 324 8.23 23.36 2.10
C TYR A 324 8.40 24.64 2.93
N THR A 325 8.20 24.55 4.23
CA THR A 325 8.34 25.67 5.15
C THR A 325 9.78 26.17 5.19
N GLU A 326 10.75 25.25 5.28
CA GLU A 326 12.19 25.57 5.28
C GLU A 326 12.61 26.34 4.00
N ILE A 327 12.07 25.92 2.85
CA ILE A 327 12.49 26.47 1.53
C ILE A 327 11.75 27.77 1.18
N PHE A 328 10.44 27.84 1.45
CA PHE A 328 9.58 28.89 0.90
C PHE A 328 9.04 29.89 1.91
N ILE A 329 9.14 29.60 3.22
CA ILE A 329 8.64 30.49 4.26
C ILE A 329 9.80 31.15 4.99
N PRO A 330 9.89 32.48 5.01
CA PRO A 330 10.96 33.18 5.73
C PRO A 330 10.95 32.82 7.22
N SER A 331 12.09 32.42 7.77
CA SER A 331 12.27 32.25 9.21
C SER A 331 12.55 33.58 9.88
N GLY A 332 12.01 33.79 11.09
CA GLY A 332 12.34 34.97 11.90
C GLY A 332 13.83 35.02 12.22
N TRP A 333 14.37 36.23 12.36
CA TRP A 333 15.75 36.45 12.77
C TRP A 333 16.01 35.84 14.16
N GLN A 334 16.86 34.83 14.21
CA GLN A 334 17.34 34.28 15.50
C GLN A 334 18.66 34.92 15.85
N VAL A 335 18.70 35.74 16.90
CA VAL A 335 19.94 36.16 17.53
C VAL A 335 20.52 34.93 18.23
N ARG A 336 21.59 34.35 17.67
CA ARG A 336 22.39 33.36 18.40
C ARG A 336 23.09 34.09 19.51
N GLY A 337 22.62 33.92 20.76
CA GLY A 337 23.31 34.35 21.97
C GLY A 337 24.55 33.52 22.25
#